data_9a8c1e42a925d9a538400e97ce2373ab
#
_entry.id   9a8c1e42a925d9a538400e97ce2373ab
#
_cell.length_a   1.000
_cell.length_b   1.000
_cell.length_c   1.000
_cell.angle_alpha   90.00
_cell.angle_beta   90.00
_cell.angle_gamma   90.00
#
_symmetry.space_group_name_H-M   'P 1'
#
loop_
_entity.id
_entity.type
_entity.pdbx_description
1 polymer ?
#
loop_
_entity_poly.entity_id
_entity_poly.type
_entity_poly.pdbx_seq_one_letter_code
_entity_poly.pdbx_strand_id
1 'polypeptide(L)'
;MRKSMLTLNVVLLVSSLLILSACNTNFTSSGKTIGLSVQAIDNPFFVAIQHGAEAAAAKIGARVDLQDAQHDIGVQSDQIDNFIQEHVTLILLNAVDSAGIAPAVKRATEAGIPVIAVDVGAQGGVDATVTSDNFTAGKSACQYLSDRLKGKGSIAIVDGPPVTAVIDRVKGCKAVLAKQPGLKVVATQVGTGDRDIGLDLGTNILTANPKLDAIFAINDPTALGVELAAKQANRNDFFIVSVDGSPDAIASLKTKGLFVATSAQSPDTIANVAVGIGEKLLKHQKIDSSDVKIPVALVTQNNVNSYKGWHI
;
A
#
# COMPACT_ATOMS: atom_id res chain seq x y z
N MET A 1 84.18 9.33 16.92
CA MET A 1 83.00 9.75 16.10
C MET A 1 82.18 8.59 15.59
N ARG A 2 81.92 7.47 16.31
CA ARG A 2 81.16 6.28 15.82
C ARG A 2 80.01 5.85 16.73
N LYS A 3 79.76 6.60 17.84
CA LYS A 3 78.68 6.28 18.83
C LYS A 3 77.44 7.17 18.70
N SER A 4 77.42 8.25 17.89
CA SER A 4 76.28 9.16 17.78
C SER A 4 75.33 8.87 16.62
N MET A 5 75.70 8.00 15.67
CA MET A 5 74.83 7.63 14.53
C MET A 5 73.87 6.46 14.81
N LEU A 6 74.13 5.67 15.86
CA LEU A 6 73.28 4.50 16.17
C LEU A 6 72.03 4.88 16.98
N THR A 7 72.06 5.98 17.73
CA THR A 7 70.94 6.46 18.54
C THR A 7 69.90 7.23 17.70
N LEU A 8 70.28 7.82 16.58
CA LEU A 8 69.35 8.58 15.74
C LEU A 8 68.44 7.67 14.88
N ASN A 9 68.97 6.49 14.46
CA ASN A 9 68.18 5.53 13.64
C ASN A 9 67.16 4.73 14.46
N VAL A 10 67.33 4.56 15.77
CA VAL A 10 66.39 3.86 16.64
C VAL A 10 65.18 4.76 16.99
N VAL A 11 65.37 6.07 17.11
CA VAL A 11 64.30 7.04 17.39
C VAL A 11 63.41 7.24 16.17
N LEU A 12 63.93 7.16 14.92
CA LEU A 12 63.12 7.25 13.69
C LEU A 12 62.33 5.98 13.42
N LEU A 13 62.76 4.79 13.89
CA LEU A 13 62.01 3.54 13.68
C LEU A 13 60.85 3.38 14.68
N VAL A 14 60.90 3.99 15.86
CA VAL A 14 59.81 3.93 16.85
C VAL A 14 58.71 4.94 16.54
N SER A 15 59.05 6.06 15.83
CA SER A 15 58.05 7.07 15.45
C SER A 15 57.18 6.63 14.24
N SER A 16 57.59 5.66 13.44
CA SER A 16 56.83 5.16 12.28
C SER A 16 55.87 4.03 12.59
N LEU A 17 55.90 3.47 13.83
CA LEU A 17 54.93 2.42 14.25
C LEU A 17 53.69 2.96 14.95
N LEU A 18 53.63 4.26 15.25
CA LEU A 18 52.47 4.87 15.98
C LEU A 18 51.42 5.53 15.06
N ILE A 19 51.58 5.51 13.73
CA ILE A 19 50.68 6.18 12.79
C ILE A 19 49.70 5.19 12.09
N LEU A 20 49.80 3.87 12.31
CA LEU A 20 48.95 2.87 11.68
C LEU A 20 47.76 2.40 12.53
N SER A 21 47.46 3.04 13.66
CA SER A 21 46.33 2.66 14.55
C SER A 21 45.15 3.62 14.52
N ALA A 22 45.05 4.53 13.56
CA ALA A 22 43.98 5.50 13.52
C ALA A 22 43.32 5.57 12.14
N CYS A 23 42.63 4.51 11.73
CA CYS A 23 41.56 4.55 10.74
C CYS A 23 40.88 3.16 10.66
N ASN A 24 40.34 2.70 11.77
CA ASN A 24 39.31 1.68 11.76
C ASN A 24 38.10 2.20 12.54
N THR A 25 37.60 3.37 12.18
CA THR A 25 36.20 3.66 12.43
C THR A 25 35.42 2.82 11.43
N ASN A 26 35.22 1.55 11.76
CA ASN A 26 34.12 0.82 11.23
C ASN A 26 32.85 1.61 11.65
N PHE A 27 32.40 2.52 10.80
CA PHE A 27 31.04 2.95 10.75
C PHE A 27 30.21 1.73 10.31
N THR A 28 30.20 0.68 11.10
CA THR A 28 29.08 -0.23 11.11
C THR A 28 27.94 0.53 11.78
N SER A 29 27.28 1.38 11.02
CA SER A 29 25.91 1.72 11.30
C SER A 29 25.16 0.39 11.22
N SER A 30 25.18 -0.38 12.30
CA SER A 30 24.29 -1.53 12.48
C SER A 30 22.87 -1.02 12.78
N GLY A 31 22.43 -0.05 12.03
CA GLY A 31 21.06 0.42 12.07
C GLY A 31 20.17 -0.70 11.56
N LYS A 32 19.15 -1.06 12.33
CA LYS A 32 18.12 -2.00 11.89
C LYS A 32 17.55 -1.51 10.56
N THR A 33 17.50 -2.35 9.55
CA THR A 33 16.87 -2.06 8.26
C THR A 33 15.56 -2.84 8.18
N ILE A 34 14.49 -2.16 7.80
CA ILE A 34 13.20 -2.74 7.46
C ILE A 34 13.07 -2.69 5.95
N GLY A 35 12.97 -3.84 5.30
CA GLY A 35 12.62 -3.91 3.88
C GLY A 35 11.12 -3.63 3.69
N LEU A 36 10.78 -2.73 2.80
CA LEU A 36 9.41 -2.45 2.38
C LEU A 36 9.28 -2.68 0.88
N SER A 37 8.59 -3.74 0.47
CA SER A 37 8.24 -3.96 -0.93
C SER A 37 6.78 -3.61 -1.17
N VAL A 38 6.53 -2.71 -2.13
CA VAL A 38 5.19 -2.26 -2.52
C VAL A 38 4.89 -2.62 -3.97
N GLN A 39 3.59 -2.67 -4.32
CA GLN A 39 3.14 -3.01 -5.68
C GLN A 39 3.69 -2.04 -6.72
N ALA A 40 3.56 -0.72 -6.48
CA ALA A 40 4.09 0.34 -7.34
C ALA A 40 4.08 1.69 -6.62
N ILE A 41 5.02 2.58 -6.91
CA ILE A 41 5.11 3.91 -6.28
C ILE A 41 4.32 4.99 -7.01
N ASP A 42 3.75 4.71 -8.16
CA ASP A 42 2.87 5.61 -8.89
C ASP A 42 1.49 5.78 -8.24
N ASN A 43 1.09 4.85 -7.35
CA ASN A 43 -0.10 4.99 -6.53
C ASN A 43 0.23 5.72 -5.22
N PRO A 44 -0.39 6.89 -4.94
CA PRO A 44 -0.11 7.69 -3.75
C PRO A 44 -0.39 6.96 -2.43
N PHE A 45 -1.20 5.91 -2.44
CA PHE A 45 -1.47 5.09 -1.27
C PHE A 45 -0.20 4.41 -0.74
N PHE A 46 0.63 3.88 -1.66
CA PHE A 46 1.87 3.19 -1.26
C PHE A 46 2.95 4.17 -0.83
N VAL A 47 2.96 5.39 -1.38
CA VAL A 47 3.81 6.49 -0.88
C VAL A 47 3.42 6.87 0.55
N ALA A 48 2.12 6.90 0.86
CA ALA A 48 1.66 7.15 2.23
C ALA A 48 2.02 6.00 3.20
N ILE A 49 1.96 4.74 2.75
CA ILE A 49 2.49 3.57 3.50
C ILE A 49 3.98 3.75 3.79
N GLN A 50 4.79 4.14 2.79
CA GLN A 50 6.22 4.39 2.96
C GLN A 50 6.47 5.43 4.05
N HIS A 51 5.87 6.61 3.95
CA HIS A 51 6.06 7.69 4.93
C HIS A 51 5.64 7.26 6.34
N GLY A 52 4.52 6.53 6.46
CA GLY A 52 4.09 5.97 7.73
C GLY A 52 5.09 4.95 8.31
N ALA A 53 5.65 4.09 7.46
CA ALA A 53 6.66 3.11 7.86
C ALA A 53 7.97 3.79 8.27
N GLU A 54 8.45 4.79 7.52
CA GLU A 54 9.65 5.57 7.84
C GLU A 54 9.50 6.30 9.18
N ALA A 55 8.36 6.97 9.39
CA ALA A 55 8.07 7.67 10.64
C ALA A 55 8.00 6.72 11.86
N ALA A 56 7.46 5.51 11.66
CA ALA A 56 7.41 4.49 12.70
C ALA A 56 8.79 3.84 12.94
N ALA A 57 9.53 3.53 11.88
CA ALA A 57 10.87 2.94 11.93
C ALA A 57 11.86 3.86 12.68
N ALA A 58 11.81 5.16 12.41
CA ALA A 58 12.65 6.14 13.09
C ALA A 58 12.50 6.12 14.62
N LYS A 59 11.29 5.86 15.13
CA LYS A 59 11.02 5.78 16.60
C LYS A 59 11.71 4.58 17.26
N ILE A 60 12.05 3.55 16.50
CA ILE A 60 12.73 2.34 16.98
C ILE A 60 14.18 2.25 16.54
N GLY A 61 14.73 3.35 15.98
CA GLY A 61 16.12 3.43 15.51
C GLY A 61 16.38 2.57 14.29
N ALA A 62 15.37 2.36 13.43
CA ALA A 62 15.48 1.65 12.17
C ALA A 62 15.34 2.61 10.97
N ARG A 63 15.85 2.18 9.81
CA ARG A 63 15.59 2.81 8.51
C ARG A 63 14.73 1.90 7.64
N VAL A 64 14.02 2.47 6.70
CA VAL A 64 13.26 1.73 5.69
C VAL A 64 14.06 1.68 4.40
N ASP A 65 14.11 0.50 3.77
CA ASP A 65 14.57 0.27 2.41
C ASP A 65 13.34 -0.06 1.56
N LEU A 66 12.93 0.92 0.72
CA LEU A 66 11.76 0.79 -0.14
C LEU A 66 12.15 0.18 -1.49
N GLN A 67 11.40 -0.82 -1.93
CA GLN A 67 11.52 -1.44 -3.24
C GLN A 67 10.16 -1.37 -3.96
N ASP A 68 10.21 -0.90 -5.21
CA ASP A 68 9.05 -0.80 -6.12
C ASP A 68 8.97 -2.04 -7.01
N ALA A 69 7.92 -2.83 -6.85
CA ALA A 69 7.73 -4.05 -7.63
C ALA A 69 7.19 -3.81 -9.04
N GLN A 70 6.77 -2.58 -9.39
CA GLN A 70 6.30 -2.19 -10.72
C GLN A 70 5.18 -3.13 -11.25
N HIS A 71 4.29 -3.56 -10.37
CA HIS A 71 3.22 -4.53 -10.64
C HIS A 71 3.71 -5.91 -11.11
N ASP A 72 5.00 -6.23 -10.99
CA ASP A 72 5.60 -7.49 -11.40
C ASP A 72 5.93 -8.37 -10.20
N ILE A 73 5.31 -9.57 -10.15
CA ILE A 73 5.52 -10.53 -9.07
C ILE A 73 6.92 -11.15 -9.09
N GLY A 74 7.55 -11.26 -10.27
CA GLY A 74 8.93 -11.73 -10.40
C GLY A 74 9.89 -10.73 -9.78
N VAL A 75 9.75 -9.45 -10.15
CA VAL A 75 10.50 -8.34 -9.53
C VAL A 75 10.31 -8.33 -8.02
N GLN A 76 9.06 -8.48 -7.54
CA GLN A 76 8.80 -8.52 -6.10
C GLN A 76 9.45 -9.71 -5.41
N SER A 77 9.45 -10.89 -6.05
CA SER A 77 10.14 -12.08 -5.53
C SER A 77 11.65 -11.84 -5.39
N ASP A 78 12.29 -11.23 -6.39
CA ASP A 78 13.72 -10.90 -6.37
C ASP A 78 14.04 -9.86 -5.29
N GLN A 79 13.15 -8.90 -5.04
CA GLN A 79 13.27 -7.93 -3.94
C GLN A 79 13.28 -8.60 -2.57
N ILE A 80 12.40 -9.59 -2.35
CA ILE A 80 12.40 -10.37 -1.11
C ILE A 80 13.73 -11.13 -0.96
N ASP A 81 14.25 -11.71 -2.04
CA ASP A 81 15.54 -12.42 -2.02
C ASP A 81 16.71 -11.44 -1.74
N ASN A 82 16.66 -10.21 -2.25
CA ASN A 82 17.61 -9.16 -1.92
C ASN A 82 17.56 -8.78 -0.44
N PHE A 83 16.37 -8.60 0.13
CA PHE A 83 16.20 -8.33 1.57
C PHE A 83 16.76 -9.45 2.43
N ILE A 84 16.63 -10.71 2.01
CA ILE A 84 17.23 -11.87 2.69
C ILE A 84 18.77 -11.76 2.65
N GLN A 85 19.36 -11.47 1.49
CA GLN A 85 20.82 -11.32 1.31
C GLN A 85 21.38 -10.14 2.10
N GLU A 86 20.65 -9.04 2.19
CA GLU A 86 21.01 -7.85 2.96
C GLU A 86 20.77 -7.99 4.48
N HIS A 87 20.21 -9.12 4.90
CA HIS A 87 19.91 -9.39 6.32
C HIS A 87 19.03 -8.30 6.94
N VAL A 88 17.99 -7.85 6.23
CA VAL A 88 17.03 -6.91 6.83
C VAL A 88 16.40 -7.53 8.08
N THR A 89 16.05 -6.69 9.05
CA THR A 89 15.53 -7.21 10.33
C THR A 89 14.03 -7.54 10.31
N LEU A 90 13.31 -6.98 9.34
CA LEU A 90 11.87 -7.11 9.17
C LEU A 90 11.53 -6.85 7.71
N ILE A 91 10.56 -7.55 7.16
CA ILE A 91 9.98 -7.26 5.85
C ILE A 91 8.53 -6.81 6.04
N LEU A 92 8.20 -5.63 5.50
CA LEU A 92 6.83 -5.18 5.26
C LEU A 92 6.51 -5.44 3.80
N LEU A 93 5.48 -6.24 3.54
CA LEU A 93 5.14 -6.70 2.20
C LEU A 93 3.74 -6.27 1.79
N ASN A 94 3.65 -5.40 0.78
CA ASN A 94 2.41 -5.12 0.06
C ASN A 94 2.43 -5.94 -1.25
N ALA A 95 1.81 -7.12 -1.23
CA ALA A 95 1.95 -8.11 -2.29
C ALA A 95 1.28 -7.68 -3.61
N VAL A 96 1.98 -7.86 -4.73
CA VAL A 96 1.42 -7.71 -6.10
C VAL A 96 0.34 -8.78 -6.37
N ASP A 97 0.57 -9.99 -5.91
CA ASP A 97 -0.38 -11.10 -5.93
C ASP A 97 -0.34 -11.80 -4.58
N SER A 98 -1.48 -11.81 -3.89
CA SER A 98 -1.57 -12.37 -2.52
C SER A 98 -1.27 -13.87 -2.43
N ALA A 99 -1.53 -14.63 -3.49
CA ALA A 99 -1.26 -16.07 -3.54
C ALA A 99 0.10 -16.37 -4.18
N GLY A 100 0.42 -15.69 -5.28
CA GLY A 100 1.64 -15.91 -6.06
C GLY A 100 2.92 -15.61 -5.32
N ILE A 101 2.89 -14.69 -4.35
CA ILE A 101 4.08 -14.32 -3.55
C ILE A 101 4.49 -15.38 -2.51
N ALA A 102 3.66 -16.39 -2.27
CA ALA A 102 3.87 -17.38 -1.21
C ALA A 102 5.27 -18.04 -1.19
N PRO A 103 5.90 -18.42 -2.32
CA PRO A 103 7.24 -18.98 -2.31
C PRO A 103 8.31 -18.01 -1.78
N ALA A 104 8.22 -16.73 -2.11
CA ALA A 104 9.16 -15.71 -1.65
C ALA A 104 8.99 -15.44 -0.14
N VAL A 105 7.75 -15.33 0.33
CA VAL A 105 7.45 -15.19 1.77
C VAL A 105 8.03 -16.38 2.54
N LYS A 106 7.86 -17.60 2.03
CA LYS A 106 8.40 -18.80 2.67
C LYS A 106 9.92 -18.74 2.79
N ARG A 107 10.64 -18.32 1.75
CA ARG A 107 12.10 -18.17 1.81
C ARG A 107 12.53 -17.14 2.87
N ALA A 108 11.82 -16.01 2.99
CA ALA A 108 12.12 -15.00 4.01
C ALA A 108 11.91 -15.54 5.43
N THR A 109 10.79 -16.24 5.68
CA THR A 109 10.49 -16.82 6.99
C THR A 109 11.43 -17.96 7.34
N GLU A 110 11.83 -18.80 6.36
CA GLU A 110 12.86 -19.86 6.56
C GLU A 110 14.26 -19.26 6.83
N ALA A 111 14.55 -18.05 6.32
CA ALA A 111 15.76 -17.30 6.68
C ALA A 111 15.67 -16.62 8.07
N GLY A 112 14.56 -16.79 8.78
CA GLY A 112 14.34 -16.22 10.11
C GLY A 112 13.99 -14.72 10.13
N ILE A 113 13.60 -14.15 8.97
CA ILE A 113 13.20 -12.75 8.87
C ILE A 113 11.67 -12.67 9.04
N PRO A 114 11.15 -11.95 10.03
CA PRO A 114 9.72 -11.74 10.16
C PRO A 114 9.15 -11.01 8.94
N VAL A 115 7.98 -11.47 8.46
CA VAL A 115 7.26 -10.87 7.33
C VAL A 115 5.88 -10.42 7.79
N ILE A 116 5.57 -9.14 7.62
CA ILE A 116 4.25 -8.58 7.89
C ILE A 116 3.64 -8.11 6.56
N ALA A 117 2.51 -8.71 6.22
CA ALA A 117 1.71 -8.25 5.10
C ALA A 117 1.02 -6.93 5.47
N VAL A 118 1.15 -5.91 4.62
CA VAL A 118 0.57 -4.58 4.81
C VAL A 118 -0.42 -4.28 3.69
N ASP A 119 -1.58 -3.70 4.04
CA ASP A 119 -2.68 -3.35 3.14
C ASP A 119 -3.38 -4.57 2.51
N VAL A 120 -2.63 -5.49 1.95
CA VAL A 120 -3.14 -6.75 1.38
C VAL A 120 -2.53 -7.94 2.09
N GLY A 121 -3.28 -9.02 2.24
CA GLY A 121 -2.75 -10.27 2.78
C GLY A 121 -1.81 -10.96 1.78
N ALA A 122 -0.90 -11.77 2.29
CA ALA A 122 0.00 -12.60 1.50
C ALA A 122 0.01 -14.05 2.04
N GLN A 123 0.01 -15.02 1.13
CA GLN A 123 0.22 -16.42 1.49
C GLN A 123 1.71 -16.71 1.71
N GLY A 124 2.02 -17.87 2.28
CA GLY A 124 3.41 -18.31 2.50
C GLY A 124 3.86 -18.28 3.96
N GLY A 125 2.98 -17.91 4.89
CA GLY A 125 3.27 -17.95 6.33
C GLY A 125 3.78 -16.62 6.87
N VAL A 126 3.16 -15.50 6.50
CA VAL A 126 3.43 -14.20 7.13
C VAL A 126 3.12 -14.24 8.63
N ASP A 127 3.90 -13.51 9.42
CA ASP A 127 3.71 -13.46 10.88
C ASP A 127 2.47 -12.67 11.28
N ALA A 128 2.14 -11.65 10.50
CA ALA A 128 0.91 -10.87 10.68
C ALA A 128 0.46 -10.23 9.37
N THR A 129 -0.82 -9.85 9.33
CA THR A 129 -1.43 -9.01 8.29
C THR A 129 -2.05 -7.79 8.95
N VAL A 130 -1.72 -6.59 8.45
CA VAL A 130 -2.34 -5.33 8.84
C VAL A 130 -2.98 -4.72 7.60
N THR A 131 -4.30 -4.69 7.55
CA THR A 131 -5.08 -4.23 6.39
C THR A 131 -6.23 -3.35 6.84
N SER A 132 -6.84 -2.60 5.93
CA SER A 132 -8.14 -1.98 6.19
C SER A 132 -9.26 -3.02 6.25
N ASP A 133 -10.39 -2.70 6.90
CA ASP A 133 -11.62 -3.49 6.75
C ASP A 133 -12.18 -3.30 5.32
N ASN A 134 -11.56 -3.98 4.36
CA ASN A 134 -11.86 -3.85 2.94
C ASN A 134 -13.26 -4.33 2.58
N PHE A 135 -13.79 -5.32 3.31
CA PHE A 135 -15.18 -5.73 3.11
C PHE A 135 -16.14 -4.59 3.49
N THR A 136 -15.92 -3.96 4.64
CA THR A 136 -16.72 -2.79 5.06
C THR A 136 -16.50 -1.60 4.14
N ALA A 137 -15.29 -1.41 3.59
CA ALA A 137 -15.01 -0.35 2.63
C ALA A 137 -15.87 -0.48 1.36
N GLY A 138 -15.83 -1.62 0.70
CA GLY A 138 -16.66 -1.88 -0.48
C GLY A 138 -18.16 -1.88 -0.16
N LYS A 139 -18.55 -2.43 1.00
CA LYS A 139 -19.93 -2.42 1.47
C LYS A 139 -20.45 -1.00 1.67
N SER A 140 -19.70 -0.12 2.34
CA SER A 140 -20.16 1.25 2.64
C SER A 140 -20.23 2.11 1.37
N ALA A 141 -19.28 1.99 0.45
CA ALA A 141 -19.32 2.66 -0.85
C ALA A 141 -20.57 2.23 -1.66
N CYS A 142 -20.82 0.93 -1.75
CA CYS A 142 -21.97 0.41 -2.49
C CYS A 142 -23.30 0.59 -1.75
N GLN A 143 -23.31 0.68 -0.42
CA GLN A 143 -24.52 1.07 0.33
C GLN A 143 -24.91 2.51 -0.01
N TYR A 144 -23.94 3.44 -0.01
CA TYR A 144 -24.17 4.82 -0.42
C TYR A 144 -24.68 4.92 -1.86
N LEU A 145 -24.09 4.13 -2.77
CA LEU A 145 -24.53 4.02 -4.17
C LEU A 145 -26.00 3.53 -4.23
N SER A 146 -26.34 2.46 -3.53
CA SER A 146 -27.68 1.88 -3.46
C SER A 146 -28.70 2.87 -2.92
N ASP A 147 -28.38 3.57 -1.83
CA ASP A 147 -29.28 4.53 -1.17
C ASP A 147 -29.56 5.73 -2.12
N ARG A 148 -28.52 6.21 -2.81
CA ARG A 148 -28.64 7.31 -3.79
C ARG A 148 -29.49 6.93 -5.01
N LEU A 149 -29.40 5.67 -5.45
CA LEU A 149 -30.24 5.11 -6.54
C LEU A 149 -31.61 4.60 -6.06
N LYS A 150 -31.88 4.66 -4.75
CA LYS A 150 -33.11 4.12 -4.15
C LYS A 150 -33.34 2.64 -4.52
N GLY A 151 -32.26 1.88 -4.60
CA GLY A 151 -32.27 0.45 -4.87
C GLY A 151 -32.59 0.05 -6.32
N LYS A 152 -32.52 0.96 -7.29
CA LYS A 152 -32.84 0.67 -8.70
C LYS A 152 -31.92 1.42 -9.66
N GLY A 153 -31.32 0.69 -10.63
CA GLY A 153 -30.45 1.30 -11.66
C GLY A 153 -29.47 0.32 -12.26
N SER A 154 -28.73 0.80 -13.25
CA SER A 154 -27.67 0.10 -13.97
C SER A 154 -26.31 0.51 -13.42
N ILE A 155 -25.50 -0.47 -12.99
CA ILE A 155 -24.23 -0.24 -12.32
C ILE A 155 -23.12 -0.91 -13.12
N ALA A 156 -21.95 -0.26 -13.21
CA ALA A 156 -20.71 -0.93 -13.60
C ALA A 156 -19.78 -1.08 -12.39
N ILE A 157 -18.95 -2.11 -12.44
CA ILE A 157 -17.87 -2.35 -11.49
C ILE A 157 -16.54 -2.28 -12.24
N VAL A 158 -15.63 -1.42 -11.80
CA VAL A 158 -14.24 -1.45 -12.24
C VAL A 158 -13.45 -2.14 -11.15
N ASP A 159 -13.13 -3.41 -11.42
CA ASP A 159 -12.40 -4.32 -10.53
C ASP A 159 -10.88 -4.16 -10.72
N GLY A 160 -10.07 -4.87 -9.92
CA GLY A 160 -8.62 -4.72 -9.91
C GLY A 160 -7.86 -6.05 -9.80
N PRO A 161 -6.57 -6.01 -9.44
CA PRO A 161 -5.72 -7.18 -9.34
C PRO A 161 -6.21 -8.18 -8.26
N PRO A 162 -5.77 -9.47 -8.34
CA PRO A 162 -6.26 -10.54 -7.47
C PRO A 162 -5.61 -10.50 -6.07
N VAL A 163 -5.68 -9.35 -5.41
CA VAL A 163 -5.21 -9.18 -4.03
C VAL A 163 -6.37 -9.18 -3.04
N THR A 164 -6.11 -9.59 -1.81
CA THR A 164 -7.17 -9.79 -0.80
C THR A 164 -8.02 -8.54 -0.57
N ALA A 165 -7.40 -7.36 -0.56
CA ALA A 165 -8.11 -6.09 -0.37
C ALA A 165 -9.14 -5.85 -1.47
N VAL A 166 -8.77 -5.99 -2.73
CA VAL A 166 -9.65 -5.81 -3.89
C VAL A 166 -10.79 -6.84 -3.87
N ILE A 167 -10.44 -8.11 -3.64
CA ILE A 167 -11.43 -9.20 -3.55
C ILE A 167 -12.48 -8.88 -2.48
N ASP A 168 -12.07 -8.39 -1.31
CA ASP A 168 -12.97 -8.10 -0.20
C ASP A 168 -13.80 -6.84 -0.47
N ARG A 169 -13.25 -5.80 -1.10
CA ARG A 169 -14.03 -4.61 -1.56
C ARG A 169 -15.17 -5.02 -2.49
N VAL A 170 -14.85 -5.83 -3.50
CA VAL A 170 -15.85 -6.32 -4.47
C VAL A 170 -16.88 -7.24 -3.80
N LYS A 171 -16.46 -8.11 -2.88
CA LYS A 171 -17.40 -8.92 -2.07
C LYS A 171 -18.33 -8.04 -1.23
N GLY A 172 -17.80 -7.02 -0.56
CA GLY A 172 -18.57 -6.08 0.24
C GLY A 172 -19.62 -5.34 -0.60
N CYS A 173 -19.22 -4.84 -1.79
CA CYS A 173 -20.13 -4.22 -2.75
C CYS A 173 -21.21 -5.19 -3.20
N LYS A 174 -20.84 -6.38 -3.70
CA LYS A 174 -21.79 -7.40 -4.17
C LYS A 174 -22.76 -7.85 -3.08
N ALA A 175 -22.34 -7.87 -1.80
CA ALA A 175 -23.22 -8.19 -0.67
C ALA A 175 -24.36 -7.17 -0.48
N VAL A 176 -24.15 -5.90 -0.83
CA VAL A 176 -25.20 -4.87 -0.87
C VAL A 176 -26.11 -5.09 -2.07
N LEU A 177 -25.51 -5.22 -3.27
CA LEU A 177 -26.24 -5.35 -4.54
C LEU A 177 -27.17 -6.57 -4.54
N ALA A 178 -26.73 -7.68 -3.95
CA ALA A 178 -27.53 -8.90 -3.83
C ALA A 178 -28.86 -8.71 -3.05
N LYS A 179 -28.93 -7.70 -2.18
CA LYS A 179 -30.14 -7.36 -1.42
C LYS A 179 -31.07 -6.37 -2.17
N GLN A 180 -30.66 -5.90 -3.33
CA GLN A 180 -31.34 -4.87 -4.12
C GLN A 180 -31.60 -5.38 -5.53
N PRO A 181 -32.66 -6.18 -5.77
CA PRO A 181 -32.91 -6.80 -7.07
C PRO A 181 -33.19 -5.80 -8.21
N GLY A 182 -33.46 -4.53 -7.85
CA GLY A 182 -33.61 -3.44 -8.82
C GLY A 182 -32.28 -2.86 -9.32
N LEU A 183 -31.17 -3.15 -8.65
CA LEU A 183 -29.83 -2.76 -9.11
C LEU A 183 -29.26 -3.86 -10.01
N LYS A 184 -28.82 -3.49 -11.20
CA LYS A 184 -28.28 -4.42 -12.20
C LYS A 184 -26.84 -4.11 -12.52
N VAL A 185 -25.93 -5.05 -12.27
CA VAL A 185 -24.55 -4.95 -12.76
C VAL A 185 -24.56 -5.26 -14.25
N VAL A 186 -24.33 -4.23 -15.07
CA VAL A 186 -24.37 -4.33 -16.55
C VAL A 186 -22.97 -4.50 -17.14
N ALA A 187 -21.93 -4.14 -16.41
CA ALA A 187 -20.54 -4.32 -16.81
C ALA A 187 -19.65 -4.58 -15.60
N THR A 188 -18.66 -5.44 -15.78
CA THR A 188 -17.52 -5.58 -14.87
C THR A 188 -16.26 -5.67 -15.73
N GLN A 189 -15.29 -4.80 -15.48
CA GLN A 189 -13.98 -4.83 -16.13
C GLN A 189 -12.89 -4.85 -15.08
N VAL A 190 -11.80 -5.56 -15.36
CA VAL A 190 -10.67 -5.76 -14.44
C VAL A 190 -9.49 -4.95 -14.94
N GLY A 191 -8.90 -4.16 -14.08
CA GLY A 191 -7.69 -3.38 -14.32
C GLY A 191 -6.60 -3.66 -13.29
N THR A 192 -5.59 -2.82 -13.28
CA THR A 192 -4.45 -2.87 -12.38
C THR A 192 -4.62 -2.00 -11.13
N GLY A 193 -5.64 -1.14 -11.10
CA GLY A 193 -5.89 -0.20 -10.00
C GLY A 193 -5.36 1.21 -10.28
N ASP A 194 -4.79 1.46 -11.46
CA ASP A 194 -4.15 2.71 -11.84
C ASP A 194 -5.10 3.67 -12.55
N ARG A 195 -4.71 4.94 -12.59
CA ARG A 195 -5.55 6.01 -13.15
C ARG A 195 -5.72 5.91 -14.66
N ASP A 196 -4.64 5.61 -15.38
CA ASP A 196 -4.64 5.51 -16.85
C ASP A 196 -5.47 4.31 -17.30
N ILE A 197 -5.29 3.16 -16.64
CA ILE A 197 -6.13 1.99 -16.90
C ILE A 197 -7.59 2.27 -16.52
N GLY A 198 -7.81 3.02 -15.44
CA GLY A 198 -9.14 3.51 -15.08
C GLY A 198 -9.81 4.38 -16.17
N LEU A 199 -9.02 5.23 -16.85
CA LEU A 199 -9.47 6.02 -18.00
C LEU A 199 -9.89 5.12 -19.17
N ASP A 200 -9.07 4.13 -19.54
CA ASP A 200 -9.35 3.22 -20.66
C ASP A 200 -10.58 2.37 -20.38
N LEU A 201 -10.67 1.78 -19.18
CA LEU A 201 -11.82 0.98 -18.78
C LEU A 201 -13.09 1.82 -18.68
N GLY A 202 -12.98 3.05 -18.16
CA GLY A 202 -14.08 4.01 -18.12
C GLY A 202 -14.59 4.33 -19.52
N THR A 203 -13.70 4.58 -20.48
CA THR A 203 -14.04 4.84 -21.88
C THR A 203 -14.78 3.66 -22.49
N ASN A 204 -14.29 2.43 -22.27
CA ASN A 204 -14.93 1.21 -22.77
C ASN A 204 -16.32 1.00 -22.16
N ILE A 205 -16.44 1.16 -20.84
CA ILE A 205 -17.73 1.01 -20.13
C ILE A 205 -18.75 2.03 -20.62
N LEU A 206 -18.36 3.30 -20.73
CA LEU A 206 -19.26 4.38 -21.13
C LEU A 206 -19.72 4.23 -22.59
N THR A 207 -18.83 3.76 -23.47
CA THR A 207 -19.15 3.48 -24.88
C THR A 207 -20.15 2.33 -25.01
N ALA A 208 -19.94 1.25 -24.25
CA ALA A 208 -20.80 0.07 -24.31
C ALA A 208 -22.14 0.24 -23.58
N ASN A 209 -22.23 1.19 -22.63
CA ASN A 209 -23.39 1.36 -21.77
C ASN A 209 -23.90 2.81 -21.80
N PRO A 210 -24.69 3.19 -22.84
CA PRO A 210 -25.23 4.53 -22.97
C PRO A 210 -26.21 4.91 -21.83
N LYS A 211 -26.76 3.91 -21.14
CA LYS A 211 -27.61 4.09 -19.94
C LYS A 211 -26.91 3.47 -18.75
N LEU A 212 -26.23 4.28 -17.98
CA LEU A 212 -25.52 3.88 -16.79
C LEU A 212 -25.87 4.86 -15.65
N ASP A 213 -26.17 4.35 -14.46
CA ASP A 213 -26.58 5.20 -13.33
C ASP A 213 -25.44 5.40 -12.32
N ALA A 214 -24.56 4.40 -12.16
CA ALA A 214 -23.41 4.52 -11.26
C ALA A 214 -22.26 3.58 -11.63
N ILE A 215 -21.06 3.94 -11.16
CA ILE A 215 -19.86 3.10 -11.20
C ILE A 215 -19.30 2.94 -9.77
N PHE A 216 -19.02 1.70 -9.39
CA PHE A 216 -18.14 1.38 -8.28
C PHE A 216 -16.74 1.07 -8.84
N ALA A 217 -15.75 1.87 -8.47
CA ALA A 217 -14.34 1.62 -8.75
C ALA A 217 -13.64 1.14 -7.46
N ILE A 218 -12.77 0.14 -7.59
CA ILE A 218 -12.14 -0.50 -6.41
C ILE A 218 -11.24 0.43 -5.62
N ASN A 219 -10.75 1.49 -6.23
CA ASN A 219 -9.91 2.49 -5.58
C ASN A 219 -10.06 3.89 -6.23
N ASP A 220 -9.52 4.90 -5.57
CA ASP A 220 -9.60 6.29 -6.02
C ASP A 220 -8.85 6.59 -7.32
N PRO A 221 -7.62 6.10 -7.57
CA PRO A 221 -6.97 6.30 -8.86
C PRO A 221 -7.82 5.84 -10.04
N THR A 222 -8.35 4.62 -9.98
CA THR A 222 -9.28 4.09 -10.98
C THR A 222 -10.52 4.97 -11.14
N ALA A 223 -11.13 5.42 -10.04
CA ALA A 223 -12.31 6.28 -10.05
C ALA A 223 -12.04 7.62 -10.75
N LEU A 224 -10.88 8.23 -10.49
CA LEU A 224 -10.46 9.48 -11.12
C LEU A 224 -10.16 9.31 -12.61
N GLY A 225 -9.66 8.13 -13.01
CA GLY A 225 -9.53 7.76 -14.42
C GLY A 225 -10.89 7.68 -15.12
N VAL A 226 -11.86 7.00 -14.50
CA VAL A 226 -13.26 6.93 -14.99
C VAL A 226 -13.88 8.34 -15.06
N GLU A 227 -13.64 9.19 -14.07
CA GLU A 227 -14.15 10.56 -14.10
C GLU A 227 -13.57 11.36 -15.28
N LEU A 228 -12.31 11.13 -15.62
CA LEU A 228 -11.67 11.75 -16.79
C LEU A 228 -12.29 11.22 -18.09
N ALA A 229 -12.54 9.91 -18.20
CA ALA A 229 -13.25 9.31 -19.34
C ALA A 229 -14.63 9.95 -19.53
N ALA A 230 -15.38 10.15 -18.44
CA ALA A 230 -16.68 10.80 -18.47
C ALA A 230 -16.59 12.24 -19.01
N LYS A 231 -15.60 13.01 -18.56
CA LYS A 231 -15.33 14.38 -19.06
C LYS A 231 -15.03 14.40 -20.55
N GLN A 232 -14.20 13.47 -21.04
CA GLN A 232 -13.85 13.35 -22.47
C GLN A 232 -15.07 12.96 -23.31
N ALA A 233 -15.93 12.08 -22.79
CA ALA A 233 -17.16 11.65 -23.45
C ALA A 233 -18.34 12.62 -23.27
N ASN A 234 -18.15 13.75 -22.57
CA ASN A 234 -19.22 14.68 -22.19
C ASN A 234 -20.42 14.01 -21.49
N ARG A 235 -20.15 12.95 -20.70
CA ARG A 235 -21.16 12.20 -19.92
C ARG A 235 -21.21 12.77 -18.50
N ASN A 236 -22.42 13.08 -18.03
CA ASN A 236 -22.71 13.59 -16.68
C ASN A 236 -23.99 13.03 -16.07
N ASP A 237 -24.47 11.92 -16.61
CA ASP A 237 -25.74 11.29 -16.32
C ASP A 237 -25.61 10.10 -15.33
N PHE A 238 -24.45 9.92 -14.71
CA PHE A 238 -24.17 8.88 -13.72
C PHE A 238 -23.28 9.44 -12.61
N PHE A 239 -22.95 8.63 -11.60
CA PHE A 239 -21.99 9.02 -10.56
C PHE A 239 -21.03 7.87 -10.21
N ILE A 240 -19.94 8.21 -9.49
CA ILE A 240 -18.86 7.30 -9.17
C ILE A 240 -18.66 7.24 -7.66
N VAL A 241 -18.48 6.04 -7.13
CA VAL A 241 -18.06 5.78 -5.76
C VAL A 241 -16.82 4.88 -5.75
N SER A 242 -15.96 5.03 -4.73
CA SER A 242 -14.71 4.26 -4.65
C SER A 242 -14.27 4.00 -3.21
N VAL A 243 -13.00 3.64 -3.07
CA VAL A 243 -12.29 3.41 -1.80
C VAL A 243 -10.95 4.14 -1.87
N ASP A 244 -10.42 4.61 -0.77
CA ASP A 244 -9.11 5.03 -0.32
C ASP A 244 -9.16 6.35 0.48
N GLY A 245 -9.88 7.38 0.03
CA GLY A 245 -9.85 8.71 0.65
C GLY A 245 -8.58 9.49 0.31
N SER A 246 -8.04 9.30 -0.90
CA SER A 246 -6.81 9.92 -1.38
C SER A 246 -6.93 11.45 -1.51
N PRO A 247 -5.82 12.20 -1.44
CA PRO A 247 -5.85 13.67 -1.59
C PRO A 247 -6.55 14.14 -2.87
N ASP A 248 -6.28 13.49 -4.01
CA ASP A 248 -6.89 13.82 -5.30
C ASP A 248 -8.40 13.54 -5.32
N ALA A 249 -8.82 12.41 -4.73
CA ALA A 249 -10.23 12.07 -4.59
C ALA A 249 -10.97 13.07 -3.70
N ILE A 250 -10.34 13.49 -2.60
CA ILE A 250 -10.88 14.53 -1.72
C ILE A 250 -10.99 15.88 -2.45
N ALA A 251 -10.01 16.22 -3.29
CA ALA A 251 -10.09 17.39 -4.14
C ALA A 251 -11.26 17.28 -5.15
N SER A 252 -11.43 16.12 -5.80
CA SER A 252 -12.55 15.89 -6.72
C SER A 252 -13.91 15.95 -6.01
N LEU A 253 -14.07 15.33 -4.84
CA LEU A 253 -15.32 15.41 -4.06
C LEU A 253 -15.75 16.86 -3.75
N LYS A 254 -14.78 17.77 -3.49
CA LYS A 254 -15.05 19.19 -3.24
C LYS A 254 -15.58 19.92 -4.47
N THR A 255 -15.32 19.46 -5.67
CA THR A 255 -15.83 20.05 -6.92
C THR A 255 -17.32 19.77 -7.16
N LYS A 256 -17.90 18.81 -6.42
CA LYS A 256 -19.28 18.31 -6.59
C LYS A 256 -19.58 17.78 -8.00
N GLY A 257 -18.56 17.17 -8.62
CA GLY A 257 -18.67 16.49 -9.91
C GLY A 257 -19.32 15.10 -9.82
N LEU A 258 -18.94 14.22 -10.75
CA LEU A 258 -19.47 12.85 -10.82
C LEU A 258 -18.98 11.94 -9.69
N PHE A 259 -17.78 12.21 -9.16
CA PHE A 259 -17.23 11.47 -8.04
C PHE A 259 -17.89 11.94 -6.73
N VAL A 260 -18.63 11.07 -6.07
CA VAL A 260 -19.55 11.48 -4.97
C VAL A 260 -19.22 10.90 -3.61
N ALA A 261 -18.46 9.80 -3.56
CA ALA A 261 -18.05 9.19 -2.30
C ALA A 261 -16.81 8.29 -2.45
N THR A 262 -16.01 8.23 -1.41
CA THR A 262 -14.94 7.26 -1.22
C THR A 262 -14.96 6.70 0.19
N SER A 263 -14.68 5.41 0.35
CA SER A 263 -14.50 4.78 1.67
C SER A 263 -13.04 4.93 2.08
N ALA A 264 -12.76 5.91 2.94
CA ALA A 264 -11.40 6.31 3.28
C ALA A 264 -10.68 5.27 4.15
N GLN A 265 -9.45 5.00 3.81
CA GLN A 265 -8.47 4.18 4.52
C GLN A 265 -7.48 5.08 5.31
N SER A 266 -6.62 4.46 6.13
CA SER A 266 -5.56 5.13 6.90
C SER A 266 -4.22 4.42 6.66
N PRO A 267 -3.53 4.70 5.52
CA PRO A 267 -2.28 4.01 5.15
C PRO A 267 -1.16 4.22 6.18
N ASP A 268 -1.04 5.41 6.74
CA ASP A 268 -0.12 5.73 7.82
C ASP A 268 -0.35 4.88 9.08
N THR A 269 -1.62 4.67 9.44
CA THR A 269 -2.00 3.82 10.57
C THR A 269 -1.67 2.35 10.29
N ILE A 270 -1.93 1.85 9.08
CA ILE A 270 -1.55 0.49 8.65
C ILE A 270 -0.04 0.31 8.84
N ALA A 271 0.78 1.21 8.30
CA ALA A 271 2.22 1.13 8.38
C ALA A 271 2.75 1.22 9.82
N ASN A 272 2.21 2.17 10.62
CA ASN A 272 2.62 2.35 12.01
C ASN A 272 2.29 1.11 12.87
N VAL A 273 1.12 0.52 12.71
CA VAL A 273 0.72 -0.72 13.40
C VAL A 273 1.60 -1.89 12.96
N ALA A 274 1.90 -2.02 11.67
CA ALA A 274 2.76 -3.09 11.15
C ALA A 274 4.17 -3.00 11.71
N VAL A 275 4.80 -1.82 11.72
CA VAL A 275 6.13 -1.63 12.33
C VAL A 275 6.09 -1.94 13.83
N GLY A 276 5.03 -1.54 14.55
CA GLY A 276 4.86 -1.85 15.96
C GLY A 276 4.72 -3.35 16.25
N ILE A 277 4.03 -4.10 15.38
CA ILE A 277 3.98 -5.58 15.46
C ILE A 277 5.36 -6.17 15.18
N GLY A 278 6.06 -5.68 14.13
CA GLY A 278 7.42 -6.11 13.81
C GLY A 278 8.40 -5.89 14.98
N GLU A 279 8.31 -4.75 15.65
CA GLU A 279 9.12 -4.48 16.86
C GLU A 279 8.87 -5.50 17.98
N LYS A 280 7.60 -5.87 18.22
CA LYS A 280 7.26 -6.91 19.21
C LYS A 280 7.87 -8.27 18.82
N LEU A 281 7.78 -8.66 17.54
CA LEU A 281 8.36 -9.92 17.04
C LEU A 281 9.88 -9.93 17.20
N LEU A 282 10.57 -8.85 16.84
CA LEU A 282 12.02 -8.71 16.99
C LEU A 282 12.49 -8.75 18.46
N LYS A 283 11.61 -8.41 19.39
CA LYS A 283 11.83 -8.52 20.84
C LYS A 283 11.34 -9.84 21.45
N HIS A 284 10.91 -10.80 20.62
CA HIS A 284 10.30 -12.06 21.04
C HIS A 284 9.08 -11.87 21.97
N GLN A 285 8.35 -10.78 21.80
CA GLN A 285 7.16 -10.47 22.57
C GLN A 285 5.91 -11.03 21.87
N LYS A 286 4.91 -11.36 22.66
CA LYS A 286 3.62 -11.80 22.12
C LYS A 286 2.91 -10.66 21.38
N ILE A 287 2.42 -10.95 20.17
CA ILE A 287 1.52 -10.06 19.44
C ILE A 287 0.07 -10.33 19.85
N ASP A 288 -0.76 -9.29 19.86
CA ASP A 288 -2.16 -9.38 20.31
C ASP A 288 -3.03 -10.07 19.26
N SER A 289 -2.74 -9.84 17.98
CA SER A 289 -3.41 -10.45 16.83
C SER A 289 -2.47 -10.53 15.64
N SER A 290 -2.56 -11.60 14.86
CA SER A 290 -1.88 -11.73 13.57
C SER A 290 -2.74 -11.26 12.38
N ASP A 291 -4.01 -10.92 12.59
CA ASP A 291 -4.91 -10.31 11.59
C ASP A 291 -5.52 -9.04 12.19
N VAL A 292 -5.03 -7.89 11.73
CA VAL A 292 -5.43 -6.57 12.23
C VAL A 292 -6.14 -5.81 11.13
N LYS A 293 -7.40 -5.44 11.39
CA LYS A 293 -8.23 -4.66 10.46
C LYS A 293 -8.39 -3.23 10.96
N ILE A 294 -7.88 -2.28 10.18
CA ILE A 294 -8.01 -0.85 10.45
C ILE A 294 -9.39 -0.38 9.97
N PRO A 295 -10.17 0.28 10.81
CA PRO A 295 -11.49 0.81 10.43
C PRO A 295 -11.41 1.78 9.26
N VAL A 296 -12.47 1.84 8.47
CA VAL A 296 -12.63 2.75 7.33
C VAL A 296 -13.77 3.74 7.61
N ALA A 297 -13.78 4.88 6.92
CA ALA A 297 -14.80 5.90 7.06
C ALA A 297 -15.32 6.36 5.69
N LEU A 298 -16.64 6.43 5.52
CA LEU A 298 -17.22 6.93 4.28
C LEU A 298 -17.11 8.46 4.22
N VAL A 299 -16.41 8.94 3.19
CA VAL A 299 -16.31 10.36 2.86
C VAL A 299 -17.13 10.64 1.61
N THR A 300 -17.98 11.65 1.69
CA THR A 300 -18.93 12.05 0.64
C THR A 300 -18.80 13.54 0.38
N GLN A 301 -19.42 14.04 -0.68
CA GLN A 301 -19.51 15.49 -0.95
C GLN A 301 -20.12 16.30 0.20
N ASN A 302 -20.91 15.64 1.10
CA ASN A 302 -21.57 16.32 2.21
C ASN A 302 -20.65 16.48 3.44
N ASN A 303 -19.72 15.54 3.68
CA ASN A 303 -18.85 15.53 4.85
C ASN A 303 -17.36 15.71 4.54
N VAL A 304 -16.99 15.91 3.26
CA VAL A 304 -15.59 16.00 2.82
C VAL A 304 -14.80 17.12 3.54
N ASN A 305 -15.45 18.20 3.96
CA ASN A 305 -14.79 19.30 4.66
C ASN A 305 -14.39 18.95 6.10
N SER A 306 -14.98 17.94 6.70
CA SER A 306 -14.60 17.44 8.03
C SER A 306 -13.57 16.30 7.99
N TYR A 307 -13.31 15.73 6.81
CA TYR A 307 -12.30 14.70 6.65
C TYR A 307 -10.90 15.30 6.69
N LYS A 308 -10.02 14.74 7.50
CA LYS A 308 -8.68 15.28 7.75
C LYS A 308 -7.62 14.78 6.77
N GLY A 309 -7.97 13.85 5.90
CA GLY A 309 -7.03 13.24 4.96
C GLY A 309 -6.14 12.17 5.61
N TRP A 310 -5.23 11.65 4.81
CA TRP A 310 -4.13 10.83 5.29
C TRP A 310 -3.12 11.71 6.04
N HIS A 311 -2.55 11.18 7.11
CA HIS A 311 -1.44 11.83 7.80
C HIS A 311 -0.14 11.46 7.06
N ILE A 312 0.31 12.35 6.18
CA ILE A 312 1.51 12.19 5.36
C ILE A 312 2.61 13.07 5.93
#